data_e4ab4cfc6da09b543d82851872eace47
#
_entry.id   e4ab4cfc6da09b543d82851872eace47
#
_cell.length_a   1.000
_cell.length_b   1.000
_cell.length_c   1.000
_cell.angle_alpha   90.00
_cell.angle_beta   90.00
_cell.angle_gamma   90.00
#
_symmetry.space_group_name_H-M   'P 1'
#
loop_
_entity.id
_entity.type
_entity.pdbx_description
1 polymer ?
#
loop_
_entity_poly.entity_id
_entity_poly.type
_entity_poly.pdbx_seq_one_letter_code
_entity_poly.pdbx_strand_id
1 'polypeptide(L)'
;MAVAAASIAVSHATANAEPAAHQVRYTLTSAGGADFDLFYLTTQPPSKEAYNADAYAFVKREKVNVAPGVPWVFETTLADPQWAILTVSSTTHGGQAAPNSHCEIAVDGQLAVQQHAPYNLQCQLSQW
;
A
#
# COMPACT_ATOMS: atom_id res chain seq x y z
N MET A 1 -8.89 19.91 45.89
CA MET A 1 -8.73 19.86 45.30
C MET A 1 -8.35 19.87 44.25
N ALA A 2 -8.40 19.80 43.85
CA ALA A 2 -8.18 19.77 42.89
C ALA A 2 -7.76 19.59 42.06
N VAL A 3 -7.59 19.45 41.64
CA VAL A 3 -7.22 19.35 40.83
C VAL A 3 -7.25 19.10 39.81
N ALA A 4 -7.48 19.00 39.47
CA ALA A 4 -7.54 18.71 38.61
C ALA A 4 -7.17 18.91 37.66
N ALA A 5 -7.15 19.23 37.46
CA ALA A 5 -6.98 19.43 36.60
C ALA A 5 -6.25 19.20 35.87
N ALA A 6 -5.92 19.18 35.89
CA ALA A 6 -5.29 19.10 35.14
C ALA A 6 -5.31 18.39 34.27
N SER A 7 -5.40 18.11 34.28
CA SER A 7 -5.37 17.46 33.43
C SER A 7 -5.58 17.67 32.36
N ILE A 8 -5.80 18.00 32.27
CA ILE A 8 -5.98 18.12 31.28
C ILE A 8 -5.35 18.39 30.48
N ALA A 9 -5.11 18.59 30.59
CA ALA A 9 -4.65 18.94 29.77
C ALA A 9 -4.20 18.41 29.03
N VAL A 10 -4.02 18.25 29.10
CA VAL A 10 -3.64 17.87 28.36
C VAL A 10 -4.06 17.53 27.43
N SER A 11 -4.47 17.36 27.51
CA SER A 11 -4.88 16.94 26.67
C SER A 11 -4.92 17.58 25.62
N HIS A 12 -4.73 18.17 25.48
CA HIS A 12 -4.71 18.72 24.51
C HIS A 12 -3.70 18.80 23.77
N ALA A 13 -3.17 18.83 24.24
CA ALA A 13 -2.03 18.90 23.46
C ALA A 13 -2.12 18.09 22.25
N THR A 14 -2.71 17.04 22.40
CA THR A 14 -2.89 16.18 21.27
C THR A 14 -3.86 16.74 20.28
N ALA A 15 -4.64 17.69 20.66
CA ALA A 15 -5.65 18.23 19.76
C ALA A 15 -5.03 18.87 18.53
N ASN A 16 -3.84 19.39 18.64
CA ASN A 16 -3.19 20.00 17.49
C ASN A 16 -2.10 19.12 16.90
N ALA A 17 -2.16 17.86 17.24
CA ALA A 17 -1.20 16.93 16.71
C ALA A 17 -1.45 16.69 15.24
N GLU A 18 -0.46 16.12 14.61
CA GLU A 18 -0.56 15.70 13.23
C GLU A 18 -1.66 14.68 13.06
N PRO A 19 -2.24 14.60 11.85
CA PRO A 19 -3.20 13.53 11.58
C PRO A 19 -2.59 12.18 11.88
N ALA A 20 -3.38 11.27 12.39
CA ALA A 20 -2.94 9.92 12.66
C ALA A 20 -2.51 9.26 11.37
N ALA A 21 -1.38 8.58 11.39
CA ALA A 21 -0.95 7.79 10.27
C ALA A 21 -1.63 6.44 10.32
N HIS A 22 -1.93 5.89 9.15
CA HIS A 22 -2.56 4.59 9.01
C HIS A 22 -1.55 3.58 8.54
N GLN A 23 -1.62 2.36 9.09
CA GLN A 23 -0.81 1.25 8.65
C GLN A 23 -1.36 0.74 7.33
N VAL A 24 -0.52 0.67 6.32
CA VAL A 24 -0.91 0.16 5.00
C VAL A 24 -0.03 -1.01 4.66
N ARG A 25 -0.65 -2.13 4.30
CA ARG A 25 0.07 -3.33 3.91
C ARG A 25 -0.37 -3.75 2.51
N TYR A 26 0.62 -3.90 1.64
CA TYR A 26 0.43 -4.48 0.32
C TYR A 26 0.85 -5.94 0.36
N THR A 27 0.04 -6.82 -0.22
CA THR A 27 0.35 -8.23 -0.31
C THR A 27 0.14 -8.72 -1.73
N LEU A 28 1.09 -9.48 -2.24
CA LEU A 28 0.99 -10.11 -3.55
C LEU A 28 1.29 -11.59 -3.40
N THR A 29 0.39 -12.42 -3.91
CA THR A 29 0.60 -13.86 -3.97
C THR A 29 0.42 -14.32 -5.40
N SER A 30 1.01 -15.46 -5.73
CA SER A 30 0.93 -16.02 -7.07
C SER A 30 0.79 -17.54 -6.97
N ALA A 31 -0.23 -18.07 -7.61
CA ALA A 31 -0.44 -19.53 -7.60
C ALA A 31 0.64 -20.24 -8.40
N GLY A 32 1.10 -19.65 -9.50
CA GLY A 32 2.04 -20.30 -10.39
C GLY A 32 3.49 -19.87 -10.23
N GLY A 33 3.74 -18.84 -9.47
CA GLY A 33 5.08 -18.27 -9.35
C GLY A 33 5.54 -17.60 -10.64
N ALA A 34 6.12 -16.40 -10.52
CA ALA A 34 6.61 -15.65 -11.66
C ALA A 34 7.42 -14.45 -11.22
N ASP A 35 8.05 -13.80 -12.19
CA ASP A 35 8.66 -12.50 -11.98
C ASP A 35 7.61 -11.41 -12.24
N PHE A 36 7.61 -10.42 -11.39
CA PHE A 36 6.67 -9.31 -11.48
C PHE A 36 7.40 -7.99 -11.41
N ASP A 37 6.89 -7.03 -12.17
CA ASP A 37 7.27 -5.62 -12.02
C ASP A 37 6.20 -4.97 -11.16
N LEU A 38 6.62 -4.38 -10.06
CA LEU A 38 5.71 -3.74 -9.10
C LEU A 38 5.88 -2.24 -9.14
N PHE A 39 4.78 -1.54 -8.92
CA PHE A 39 4.74 -0.11 -8.77
C PHE A 39 3.80 0.16 -7.61
N TYR A 40 4.30 0.75 -6.52
CA TYR A 40 3.47 0.93 -5.34
C TYR A 40 3.87 2.17 -4.57
N LEU A 41 2.88 2.77 -3.93
CA LEU A 41 3.07 4.01 -3.17
C LEU A 41 3.65 3.69 -1.80
N THR A 42 4.76 4.34 -1.46
CA THR A 42 5.49 4.07 -0.22
C THR A 42 5.45 5.25 0.74
N THR A 43 5.21 6.45 0.23
CA THR A 43 5.31 7.68 1.01
C THR A 43 4.12 8.58 0.68
N GLN A 44 3.58 9.22 1.70
CA GLN A 44 2.42 10.08 1.52
C GLN A 44 2.77 11.31 0.69
N PRO A 45 2.14 11.50 -0.48
CA PRO A 45 2.29 12.76 -1.19
C PRO A 45 1.54 13.88 -0.44
N PRO A 46 2.11 15.07 -0.36
CA PRO A 46 1.41 16.18 0.29
C PRO A 46 0.23 16.71 -0.52
N SER A 47 0.23 16.47 -1.84
CA SER A 47 -0.84 16.93 -2.72
C SER A 47 -0.76 16.20 -4.05
N LYS A 48 -1.83 16.30 -4.86
CA LYS A 48 -1.82 15.80 -6.22
C LYS A 48 -0.78 16.51 -7.07
N GLU A 49 -0.64 17.80 -6.88
CA GLU A 49 0.36 18.57 -7.63
C GLU A 49 1.77 18.07 -7.36
N ALA A 50 2.07 17.80 -6.07
CA ALA A 50 3.38 17.28 -5.73
C ALA A 50 3.62 15.90 -6.34
N TYR A 51 2.61 15.04 -6.30
CA TYR A 51 2.69 13.73 -6.92
C TYR A 51 2.94 13.84 -8.42
N ASN A 52 2.18 14.70 -9.10
CA ASN A 52 2.31 14.85 -10.54
C ASN A 52 3.66 15.47 -10.94
N ALA A 53 4.23 16.30 -10.08
CA ALA A 53 5.53 16.90 -10.35
C ALA A 53 6.66 15.90 -10.26
N ASP A 54 6.57 14.93 -9.32
CA ASP A 54 7.63 13.95 -9.13
C ASP A 54 7.05 12.70 -8.46
N ALA A 55 6.40 11.86 -9.26
CA ALA A 55 5.76 10.67 -8.75
C ALA A 55 6.75 9.71 -8.07
N TYR A 56 7.98 9.64 -8.59
CA TYR A 56 8.96 8.70 -8.05
C TYR A 56 9.50 9.09 -6.68
N ALA A 57 9.19 10.30 -6.21
CA ALA A 57 9.49 10.64 -4.83
C ALA A 57 8.58 9.89 -3.85
N PHE A 58 7.44 9.38 -4.33
CA PHE A 58 6.41 8.78 -3.47
C PHE A 58 6.13 7.32 -3.77
N VAL A 59 6.57 6.82 -4.92
CA VAL A 59 6.32 5.44 -5.34
C VAL A 59 7.64 4.73 -5.56
N LYS A 60 7.57 3.41 -5.45
CA LYS A 60 8.73 2.55 -5.73
C LYS A 60 8.37 1.62 -6.87
N ARG A 61 9.34 1.42 -7.76
CA ARG A 61 9.27 0.40 -8.80
C ARG A 61 10.30 -0.66 -8.47
N GLU A 62 9.90 -1.91 -8.55
CA GLU A 62 10.82 -2.98 -8.21
C GLU A 62 10.42 -4.25 -8.94
N LYS A 63 11.41 -5.05 -9.28
CA LYS A 63 11.18 -6.35 -9.87
C LYS A 63 11.35 -7.40 -8.79
N VAL A 64 10.36 -8.28 -8.63
CA VAL A 64 10.39 -9.30 -7.60
C VAL A 64 10.04 -10.64 -8.21
N ASN A 65 10.57 -11.71 -7.62
CA ASN A 65 10.14 -13.07 -7.93
C ASN A 65 9.24 -13.55 -6.80
N VAL A 66 8.03 -13.97 -7.14
CA VAL A 66 7.07 -14.45 -6.15
C VAL A 66 6.85 -15.94 -6.40
N ALA A 67 7.26 -16.75 -5.43
CA ALA A 67 7.09 -18.19 -5.50
C ALA A 67 5.71 -18.59 -5.02
N PRO A 68 5.19 -19.75 -5.49
CA PRO A 68 3.89 -20.23 -5.02
C PRO A 68 3.90 -20.39 -3.50
N GLY A 69 2.86 -19.89 -2.85
CA GLY A 69 2.73 -20.01 -1.41
C GLY A 69 3.61 -19.09 -0.58
N VAL A 70 4.40 -18.24 -1.21
CA VAL A 70 5.28 -17.31 -0.49
C VAL A 70 4.87 -15.88 -0.84
N PRO A 71 4.11 -15.20 0.03
CA PRO A 71 3.64 -13.85 -0.29
C PRO A 71 4.78 -12.83 -0.31
N TRP A 72 4.67 -11.87 -1.21
CA TRP A 72 5.45 -10.63 -1.13
C TRP A 72 4.63 -9.64 -0.30
N VAL A 73 5.25 -9.00 0.67
CA VAL A 73 4.57 -8.07 1.57
C VAL A 73 5.40 -6.82 1.73
N PHE A 74 4.76 -5.67 1.65
CA PHE A 74 5.38 -4.39 1.97
C PHE A 74 4.46 -3.59 2.88
N GLU A 75 5.03 -3.01 3.94
CA GLU A 75 4.26 -2.22 4.90
C GLU A 75 4.80 -0.81 4.96
N THR A 76 3.89 0.15 5.07
CA THR A 76 4.22 1.55 5.22
C THR A 76 3.13 2.24 6.04
N THR A 77 3.32 3.50 6.34
CA THR A 77 2.29 4.32 6.98
C THR A 77 1.95 5.49 6.07
N LEU A 78 0.66 5.78 5.94
CA LEU A 78 0.19 6.91 5.16
C LEU A 78 -0.77 7.73 6.00
N ALA A 79 -0.66 9.05 5.91
CA ALA A 79 -1.63 9.94 6.56
C ALA A 79 -3.01 9.79 5.91
N ASP A 80 -3.03 9.59 4.60
CA ASP A 80 -4.28 9.35 3.86
C ASP A 80 -4.15 8.03 3.12
N PRO A 81 -4.73 6.95 3.66
CA PRO A 81 -4.58 5.64 3.04
C PRO A 81 -5.30 5.51 1.70
N GLN A 82 -6.15 6.46 1.34
CA GLN A 82 -6.82 6.43 0.04
C GLN A 82 -5.85 6.59 -1.13
N TRP A 83 -4.62 7.01 -0.85
CA TRP A 83 -3.55 7.07 -1.84
C TRP A 83 -2.90 5.72 -2.14
N ALA A 84 -3.21 4.69 -1.36
CA ALA A 84 -2.57 3.39 -1.54
C ALA A 84 -2.85 2.80 -2.91
N ILE A 85 -1.81 2.29 -3.55
CA ILE A 85 -1.91 1.64 -4.84
C ILE A 85 -0.77 0.64 -4.99
N LEU A 86 -1.10 -0.51 -5.57
CA LEU A 86 -0.14 -1.54 -5.96
C LEU A 86 -0.50 -1.99 -7.37
N THR A 87 0.38 -1.71 -8.32
CA THR A 87 0.23 -2.15 -9.69
C THR A 87 1.22 -3.29 -9.95
N VAL A 88 0.72 -4.36 -10.54
CA VAL A 88 1.47 -5.60 -10.73
C VAL A 88 1.44 -5.98 -12.20
N SER A 89 2.61 -6.12 -12.79
CA SER A 89 2.74 -6.60 -14.17
C SER A 89 3.59 -7.86 -14.15
N SER A 90 3.07 -8.94 -14.71
CA SER A 90 3.82 -10.18 -14.76
C SER A 90 4.67 -10.24 -16.01
N THR A 91 5.87 -10.82 -15.87
CA THR A 91 6.72 -11.14 -16.99
C THR A 91 6.57 -12.63 -17.24
N THR A 92 6.02 -12.98 -18.40
CA THR A 92 5.85 -14.38 -18.77
C THR A 92 6.55 -14.65 -20.09
N HIS A 93 6.95 -15.89 -20.27
CA HIS A 93 7.58 -16.35 -21.49
C HIS A 93 6.61 -17.30 -22.21
N GLY A 94 6.76 -17.40 -23.50
CA GLY A 94 5.91 -18.30 -24.28
C GLY A 94 5.95 -19.71 -23.72
N GLY A 95 4.80 -20.34 -23.64
CA GLY A 95 4.68 -21.70 -23.14
C GLY A 95 4.51 -21.82 -21.65
N GLN A 96 4.54 -20.73 -20.92
CA GLN A 96 4.31 -20.76 -19.46
C GLN A 96 2.84 -20.53 -19.15
N ALA A 97 2.37 -21.20 -18.09
CA ALA A 97 1.03 -20.98 -17.60
C ALA A 97 0.94 -19.59 -16.96
N ALA A 98 -0.27 -19.03 -16.96
CA ALA A 98 -0.52 -17.76 -16.30
C ALA A 98 -0.22 -17.90 -14.81
N PRO A 99 0.41 -16.88 -14.18
CA PRO A 99 0.74 -16.95 -12.77
C PRO A 99 -0.47 -16.92 -11.84
N ASN A 100 -1.60 -16.35 -12.27
CA ASN A 100 -2.82 -16.26 -11.46
C ASN A 100 -2.51 -15.62 -10.12
N SER A 101 -2.39 -14.32 -10.14
CA SER A 101 -1.93 -13.54 -9.00
C SER A 101 -3.08 -12.91 -8.27
N HIS A 102 -2.84 -12.60 -7.01
CA HIS A 102 -3.82 -11.96 -6.13
C HIS A 102 -3.11 -10.85 -5.37
N CYS A 103 -3.67 -9.65 -5.37
CA CYS A 103 -3.15 -8.56 -4.57
C CYS A 103 -4.16 -8.10 -3.55
N GLU A 104 -3.66 -7.56 -2.45
CA GLU A 104 -4.48 -7.01 -1.37
C GLU A 104 -3.86 -5.74 -0.85
N ILE A 105 -4.72 -4.81 -0.43
CA ILE A 105 -4.31 -3.68 0.39
C ILE A 105 -5.11 -3.75 1.68
N ALA A 106 -4.41 -3.80 2.80
CA ALA A 106 -5.03 -3.74 4.12
C ALA A 106 -4.68 -2.41 4.78
N VAL A 107 -5.64 -1.81 5.44
CA VAL A 107 -5.48 -0.56 6.17
C VAL A 107 -5.81 -0.81 7.62
N ASP A 108 -4.86 -0.53 8.51
CA ASP A 108 -5.01 -0.75 9.95
C ASP A 108 -5.47 -2.18 10.26
N GLY A 109 -4.92 -3.14 9.52
CA GLY A 109 -5.20 -4.55 9.73
C GLY A 109 -6.46 -5.06 9.07
N GLN A 110 -7.21 -4.20 8.37
CA GLN A 110 -8.44 -4.61 7.72
C GLN A 110 -8.30 -4.56 6.21
N LEU A 111 -8.79 -5.60 5.54
CA LEU A 111 -8.75 -5.65 4.09
C LEU A 111 -9.59 -4.53 3.49
N ALA A 112 -8.96 -3.69 2.68
CA ALA A 112 -9.64 -2.57 2.03
C ALA A 112 -9.98 -2.87 0.58
N VAL A 113 -9.11 -3.59 -0.13
CA VAL A 113 -9.35 -3.97 -1.53
C VAL A 113 -8.54 -5.21 -1.84
N GLN A 114 -9.07 -6.05 -2.72
CA GLN A 114 -8.37 -7.19 -3.25
C GLN A 114 -8.77 -7.41 -4.70
N GLN A 115 -7.85 -7.92 -5.48
CA GLN A 115 -8.08 -8.24 -6.89
C GLN A 115 -7.28 -9.50 -7.24
N HIS A 116 -7.73 -10.20 -8.27
CA HIS A 116 -6.95 -11.29 -8.84
C HIS A 116 -7.10 -11.27 -10.35
N ALA A 117 -6.07 -11.76 -11.01
CA ALA A 117 -6.05 -11.79 -12.47
C ALA A 117 -4.99 -12.79 -12.93
N PRO A 118 -5.11 -13.30 -14.16
CA PRO A 118 -4.13 -14.27 -14.66
C PRO A 118 -2.74 -13.66 -14.86
N TYR A 119 -2.63 -12.40 -15.28
CA TYR A 119 -1.34 -11.79 -15.62
C TYR A 119 -1.09 -10.49 -14.88
N ASN A 120 -1.86 -9.45 -15.17
CA ASN A 120 -1.65 -8.11 -14.64
C ASN A 120 -2.81 -7.70 -13.78
N LEU A 121 -2.53 -7.00 -12.67
CA LEU A 121 -3.60 -6.60 -11.78
C LEU A 121 -3.20 -5.33 -11.05
N GLN A 122 -4.20 -4.67 -10.43
CA GLN A 122 -3.98 -3.45 -9.71
C GLN A 122 -4.94 -3.39 -8.53
N CYS A 123 -4.39 -3.18 -7.34
CA CYS A 123 -5.16 -2.87 -6.15
C CYS A 123 -4.97 -1.40 -5.86
N GLN A 124 -6.08 -0.67 -5.67
CA GLN A 124 -6.00 0.77 -5.45
C GLN A 124 -7.16 1.24 -4.60
N LEU A 125 -6.94 2.33 -3.88
CA LEU A 125 -7.99 2.97 -3.13
C LEU A 125 -8.45 4.23 -3.86
N SER A 126 -9.20 5.12 -3.20
CA SER A 126 -10.08 6.04 -3.91
C SER A 126 -9.40 7.25 -4.55
N GLN A 127 -8.12 7.47 -4.29
CA GLN A 127 -7.41 8.57 -4.95
C GLN A 127 -7.09 8.30 -6.42
N TRP A 128 -7.22 7.07 -6.84
CA TRP A 128 -6.85 6.65 -8.20
C TRP A 128 -8.03 6.35 -9.10
#